data_3c7a766a89bf40704bf9644d17685ffb
#
_entry.id   3c7a766a89bf40704bf9644d17685ffb
#
_cell.length_a   1.000
_cell.length_b   1.000
_cell.length_c   1.000
_cell.angle_alpha   90.00
_cell.angle_beta   90.00
_cell.angle_gamma   90.00
#
_symmetry.space_group_name_H-M   'P 1'
#
loop_
_entity.id
_entity.type
_entity.pdbx_description
1 polymer ?
#
loop_
_entity_poly.entity_id
_entity_poly.type
_entity_poly.pdbx_seq_one_letter_code
_entity_poly.pdbx_strand_id
1 'polypeptide(L)'
;MTGRAPSLIALALLAALVAPRVLHAQDMMSSVNLSSPTFTEAEMTREEVAALLDADQRPDLSLRRLNGLDLSGLDFSKVNLRGAYMNKATLTGATFDGAILDQVWALDSNWSGASLKGASLFAAQFRGANLSGADLTNARIAGDLMRANLSGAKLAGADLSADMKNQSMGLMRAVLDSANLTGADLSGANMMRTRMKFAKLAGANLSEANLMLAELAGADLTGATVTGANFNEADVTSAKLVRLVGAHQARDLDKAKNLDRAIRN
;
A
#
# COMPACT_ATOMS: atom_id res chain seq x y z
N MET A 1 -55.15 20.10 55.90
CA MET A 1 -54.16 21.00 55.28
C MET A 1 -53.09 20.14 54.71
N THR A 2 -53.11 19.95 53.41
CA THR A 2 -52.33 18.97 52.61
C THR A 2 -51.19 19.69 51.89
N GLY A 3 -50.00 19.49 52.34
CA GLY A 3 -48.78 20.00 51.66
C GLY A 3 -48.27 18.94 50.67
N ARG A 4 -48.38 19.18 49.36
CA ARG A 4 -47.73 18.40 48.32
C ARG A 4 -46.28 18.85 48.16
N ALA A 5 -45.37 17.92 48.21
CA ALA A 5 -43.96 18.13 47.84
C ALA A 5 -43.80 18.10 46.31
N PRO A 6 -42.90 18.93 45.72
CA PRO A 6 -42.64 18.88 44.28
C PRO A 6 -41.67 17.77 43.91
N SER A 7 -41.99 17.04 42.86
CA SER A 7 -41.16 16.00 42.26
C SER A 7 -39.98 16.61 41.54
N LEU A 8 -38.78 16.18 41.91
CA LEU A 8 -37.54 16.46 41.21
C LEU A 8 -37.46 15.59 39.92
N ILE A 9 -37.63 16.23 38.78
CA ILE A 9 -37.30 15.62 37.47
C ILE A 9 -35.81 15.69 37.32
N ALA A 10 -35.16 14.54 37.41
CA ALA A 10 -33.72 14.40 37.09
C ALA A 10 -33.53 14.49 35.58
N LEU A 11 -32.96 15.58 35.10
CA LEU A 11 -32.54 15.77 33.73
C LEU A 11 -31.19 15.01 33.52
N ALA A 12 -31.27 13.81 32.98
CA ALA A 12 -30.06 13.06 32.55
C ALA A 12 -29.51 13.67 31.26
N LEU A 13 -28.47 14.51 31.38
CA LEU A 13 -27.66 14.95 30.24
C LEU A 13 -26.86 13.75 29.71
N LEU A 14 -27.31 13.21 28.59
CA LEU A 14 -26.52 12.25 27.80
C LEU A 14 -25.41 13.05 27.11
N ALA A 15 -24.23 13.13 27.72
CA ALA A 15 -23.03 13.61 27.05
C ALA A 15 -22.59 12.55 26.03
N ALA A 16 -23.00 12.71 24.79
CA ALA A 16 -22.43 11.95 23.68
C ALA A 16 -20.94 12.33 23.56
N LEU A 17 -20.07 11.47 24.05
CA LEU A 17 -18.63 11.51 23.78
C LEU A 17 -18.41 11.35 22.27
N VAL A 18 -18.38 12.46 21.54
CA VAL A 18 -17.84 12.49 20.18
C VAL A 18 -16.33 12.33 20.32
N ALA A 19 -15.88 11.09 20.26
CA ALA A 19 -14.46 10.84 20.13
C ALA A 19 -13.96 11.59 18.88
N PRO A 20 -12.85 12.35 18.96
CA PRO A 20 -12.32 13.01 17.77
C PRO A 20 -11.96 11.91 16.76
N ARG A 21 -12.66 11.89 15.62
CA ARG A 21 -12.23 11.09 14.48
C ARG A 21 -10.88 11.64 14.08
N VAL A 22 -9.82 10.88 14.34
CA VAL A 22 -8.51 11.15 13.77
C VAL A 22 -8.66 10.98 12.27
N LEU A 23 -8.86 12.09 11.56
CA LEU A 23 -8.85 12.12 10.10
C LEU A 23 -7.43 11.70 9.68
N HIS A 24 -7.29 10.45 9.28
CA HIS A 24 -6.08 10.01 8.60
C HIS A 24 -6.08 10.68 7.22
N ALA A 25 -5.01 11.37 6.87
CA ALA A 25 -4.86 12.03 5.56
C ALA A 25 -5.05 11.06 4.36
N GLN A 26 -5.05 9.76 4.62
CA GLN A 26 -5.30 8.68 3.66
C GLN A 26 -6.78 8.27 3.53
N ASP A 27 -7.68 8.86 4.31
CA ASP A 27 -9.13 8.61 4.20
C ASP A 27 -9.81 9.61 3.24
N MET A 28 -9.03 10.18 2.32
CA MET A 28 -9.54 11.05 1.25
C MET A 28 -10.52 10.33 0.32
N MET A 29 -10.49 8.99 0.32
CA MET A 29 -11.40 8.16 -0.48
C MET A 29 -12.87 8.25 -0.05
N SER A 30 -13.16 8.57 1.21
CA SER A 30 -14.54 8.61 1.73
C SER A 30 -15.40 9.73 1.13
N SER A 31 -14.77 10.78 0.58
CA SER A 31 -15.45 11.91 -0.05
C SER A 31 -15.46 11.85 -1.59
N VAL A 32 -14.81 10.84 -2.20
CA VAL A 32 -14.70 10.71 -3.66
C VAL A 32 -15.86 9.88 -4.21
N ASN A 33 -16.58 10.41 -5.21
CA ASN A 33 -17.60 9.65 -5.93
C ASN A 33 -16.95 8.72 -6.97
N LEU A 34 -16.59 7.50 -6.53
CA LEU A 34 -15.95 6.49 -7.38
C LEU A 34 -16.87 5.92 -8.49
N SER A 35 -18.17 6.24 -8.48
CA SER A 35 -19.09 5.84 -9.55
C SER A 35 -19.23 6.87 -10.67
N SER A 36 -18.54 8.01 -10.56
CA SER A 36 -18.54 9.03 -11.63
C SER A 36 -17.80 8.54 -12.88
N PRO A 37 -18.13 9.07 -14.08
CA PRO A 37 -17.46 8.73 -15.32
C PRO A 37 -15.92 8.87 -15.28
N THR A 38 -15.41 9.79 -14.49
CA THR A 38 -13.96 9.95 -14.28
C THR A 38 -13.28 8.67 -13.78
N PHE A 39 -13.97 7.89 -12.93
CA PHE A 39 -13.42 6.68 -12.34
C PHE A 39 -13.90 5.38 -13.00
N THR A 40 -14.85 5.46 -13.92
CA THR A 40 -15.48 4.27 -14.52
C THR A 40 -15.36 4.17 -16.02
N GLU A 41 -15.17 5.28 -16.75
CA GLU A 41 -15.14 5.33 -18.20
C GLU A 41 -13.72 5.61 -18.72
N ALA A 42 -13.36 4.99 -19.83
CA ALA A 42 -12.20 5.34 -20.65
C ALA A 42 -12.54 6.50 -21.58
N GLU A 43 -11.56 7.34 -21.90
CA GLU A 43 -11.68 8.38 -22.94
C GLU A 43 -10.93 8.00 -24.22
N MET A 44 -10.25 6.87 -24.20
CA MET A 44 -9.44 6.34 -25.28
C MET A 44 -9.69 4.84 -25.44
N THR A 45 -9.40 4.30 -26.62
CA THR A 45 -9.35 2.86 -26.84
C THR A 45 -7.92 2.32 -26.62
N ARG A 46 -7.78 0.98 -26.55
CA ARG A 46 -6.45 0.33 -26.52
C ARG A 46 -5.61 0.70 -27.74
N GLU A 47 -6.25 0.70 -28.93
CA GLU A 47 -5.59 0.98 -30.22
C GLU A 47 -5.03 2.41 -30.25
N GLU A 48 -5.78 3.37 -29.73
CA GLU A 48 -5.33 4.75 -29.62
C GLU A 48 -4.17 4.89 -28.64
N VAL A 49 -4.21 4.22 -27.49
CA VAL A 49 -3.09 4.20 -26.54
C VAL A 49 -1.86 3.56 -27.19
N ALA A 50 -2.00 2.41 -27.86
CA ALA A 50 -0.90 1.74 -28.53
C ALA A 50 -0.28 2.62 -29.62
N ALA A 51 -1.11 3.28 -30.44
CA ALA A 51 -0.63 4.19 -31.48
C ALA A 51 0.15 5.39 -30.91
N LEU A 52 -0.25 5.93 -29.75
CA LEU A 52 0.52 6.99 -29.09
C LEU A 52 1.87 6.49 -28.57
N LEU A 53 1.92 5.28 -28.01
CA LEU A 53 3.17 4.67 -27.54
C LEU A 53 4.13 4.38 -28.70
N ASP A 54 3.62 3.99 -29.85
CA ASP A 54 4.42 3.70 -31.07
C ASP A 54 4.93 4.99 -31.73
N ALA A 55 4.12 6.05 -31.74
CA ALA A 55 4.45 7.32 -32.41
C ALA A 55 5.42 8.18 -31.61
N ASP A 56 5.32 8.16 -30.28
CA ASP A 56 6.18 8.91 -29.35
C ASP A 56 6.66 7.95 -28.27
N GLN A 57 7.97 7.79 -28.15
CA GLN A 57 8.59 6.92 -27.15
C GLN A 57 8.23 7.29 -25.70
N ARG A 58 7.68 8.48 -25.45
CA ARG A 58 7.32 8.97 -24.10
C ARG A 58 6.14 9.93 -24.15
N PRO A 59 4.96 9.48 -24.60
CA PRO A 59 3.79 10.34 -24.62
C PRO A 59 3.42 10.80 -23.20
N ASP A 60 2.84 11.98 -23.07
CA ASP A 60 2.24 12.43 -21.80
C ASP A 60 0.80 11.91 -21.71
N LEU A 61 0.61 10.87 -20.89
CA LEU A 61 -0.69 10.28 -20.58
C LEU A 61 -1.18 10.71 -19.17
N SER A 62 -0.63 11.79 -18.61
CA SER A 62 -1.07 12.31 -17.32
C SER A 62 -2.55 12.67 -17.34
N LEU A 63 -3.24 12.38 -16.21
CA LEU A 63 -4.67 12.64 -16.00
C LEU A 63 -5.62 11.91 -16.97
N ARG A 64 -5.11 11.07 -17.90
CA ARG A 64 -5.94 10.36 -18.87
C ARG A 64 -6.81 9.28 -18.21
N ARG A 65 -8.02 9.13 -18.74
CA ARG A 65 -8.96 8.09 -18.29
C ARG A 65 -8.80 6.84 -19.16
N LEU A 66 -8.20 5.81 -18.55
CA LEU A 66 -7.89 4.52 -19.13
C LEU A 66 -8.60 3.38 -18.38
N ASN A 67 -9.72 3.72 -17.69
CA ASN A 67 -10.45 2.78 -16.85
C ASN A 67 -10.96 1.59 -17.65
N GLY A 68 -10.83 0.37 -17.10
CA GLY A 68 -11.38 -0.86 -17.68
C GLY A 68 -10.74 -1.33 -18.98
N LEU A 69 -9.74 -0.61 -19.51
CA LEU A 69 -9.07 -1.03 -20.74
C LEU A 69 -8.21 -2.29 -20.52
N ASP A 70 -8.14 -3.11 -21.54
CA ASP A 70 -7.10 -4.14 -21.65
C ASP A 70 -5.85 -3.53 -22.31
N LEU A 71 -4.86 -3.23 -21.50
CA LEU A 71 -3.57 -2.67 -21.88
C LEU A 71 -2.43 -3.69 -21.70
N SER A 72 -2.78 -4.99 -21.67
CA SER A 72 -1.84 -6.07 -21.45
C SER A 72 -0.71 -6.04 -22.48
N GLY A 73 0.52 -6.23 -21.98
CA GLY A 73 1.73 -6.35 -22.80
C GLY A 73 2.22 -5.06 -23.47
N LEU A 74 1.55 -3.92 -23.26
CA LEU A 74 2.03 -2.63 -23.80
C LEU A 74 3.25 -2.12 -23.01
N ASP A 75 4.08 -1.32 -23.69
CA ASP A 75 5.27 -0.71 -23.12
C ASP A 75 5.05 0.77 -22.77
N PHE A 76 4.90 1.05 -21.48
CA PHE A 76 4.79 2.39 -20.89
C PHE A 76 6.10 2.84 -20.22
N SER A 77 7.25 2.26 -20.60
CA SER A 77 8.52 2.61 -19.98
C SER A 77 8.80 4.10 -20.06
N LYS A 78 9.05 4.73 -18.87
CA LYS A 78 9.32 6.16 -18.71
C LYS A 78 8.18 7.11 -19.15
N VAL A 79 7.01 6.59 -19.41
CA VAL A 79 5.81 7.37 -19.73
C VAL A 79 5.33 8.14 -18.49
N ASN A 80 4.86 9.37 -18.70
CA ASN A 80 4.19 10.15 -17.67
C ASN A 80 2.71 9.76 -17.60
N LEU A 81 2.33 9.08 -16.51
CA LEU A 81 0.96 8.66 -16.20
C LEU A 81 0.45 9.31 -14.90
N ARG A 82 1.06 10.44 -14.49
CA ARG A 82 0.68 11.11 -13.24
C ARG A 82 -0.81 11.40 -13.19
N GLY A 83 -1.47 10.94 -12.13
CA GLY A 83 -2.90 11.14 -11.91
C GLY A 83 -3.82 10.47 -12.93
N ALA A 84 -3.30 9.58 -13.80
CA ALA A 84 -4.13 8.82 -14.73
C ALA A 84 -5.10 7.90 -14.00
N TYR A 85 -6.21 7.59 -14.63
CA TYR A 85 -7.26 6.71 -14.10
C TYR A 85 -7.22 5.38 -14.83
N MET A 86 -6.83 4.32 -14.13
CA MET A 86 -6.65 2.96 -14.65
C MET A 86 -7.43 1.95 -13.80
N ASN A 87 -8.54 2.40 -13.17
CA ASN A 87 -9.36 1.52 -12.34
C ASN A 87 -9.90 0.37 -13.17
N LYS A 88 -9.83 -0.86 -12.62
CA LYS A 88 -10.26 -2.09 -13.27
C LYS A 88 -9.59 -2.37 -14.63
N ALA A 89 -8.53 -1.64 -14.98
CA ALA A 89 -7.77 -1.94 -16.21
C ALA A 89 -6.99 -3.24 -16.05
N THR A 90 -6.77 -3.91 -17.20
CA THR A 90 -5.92 -5.11 -17.29
C THR A 90 -4.57 -4.70 -17.87
N LEU A 91 -3.50 -4.91 -17.09
CA LEU A 91 -2.13 -4.49 -17.41
C LEU A 91 -1.15 -5.68 -17.26
N THR A 92 -1.70 -6.89 -17.46
CA THR A 92 -0.94 -8.13 -17.31
C THR A 92 0.28 -8.13 -18.24
N GLY A 93 1.48 -8.32 -17.66
CA GLY A 93 2.72 -8.37 -18.42
C GLY A 93 3.12 -7.07 -19.12
N ALA A 94 2.43 -5.95 -18.87
CA ALA A 94 2.82 -4.65 -19.40
C ALA A 94 4.10 -4.13 -18.72
N THR A 95 4.84 -3.24 -19.39
CA THR A 95 6.08 -2.66 -18.89
C THR A 95 5.89 -1.20 -18.52
N PHE A 96 6.29 -0.83 -17.29
CA PHE A 96 6.24 0.52 -16.73
C PHE A 96 7.60 0.92 -16.14
N ASP A 97 8.69 0.39 -16.67
CA ASP A 97 10.02 0.62 -16.11
C ASP A 97 10.38 2.11 -16.14
N GLY A 98 10.62 2.68 -14.93
CA GLY A 98 10.89 4.10 -14.76
C GLY A 98 9.71 5.04 -15.09
N ALA A 99 8.49 4.52 -15.23
CA ALA A 99 7.29 5.34 -15.46
C ALA A 99 6.96 6.22 -14.24
N ILE A 100 6.27 7.33 -14.49
CA ILE A 100 5.73 8.20 -13.46
C ILE A 100 4.27 7.85 -13.24
N LEU A 101 3.99 7.07 -12.20
CA LEU A 101 2.66 6.63 -11.77
C LEU A 101 2.20 7.38 -10.52
N ASP A 102 2.79 8.55 -10.25
CA ASP A 102 2.40 9.37 -9.10
C ASP A 102 0.91 9.71 -9.15
N GLN A 103 0.21 9.55 -8.03
CA GLN A 103 -1.21 9.87 -7.89
C GLN A 103 -2.14 9.08 -8.85
N VAL A 104 -1.66 8.01 -9.51
CA VAL A 104 -2.48 7.17 -10.37
C VAL A 104 -3.63 6.53 -9.57
N TRP A 105 -4.79 6.39 -10.18
CA TRP A 105 -5.94 5.65 -9.68
C TRP A 105 -6.01 4.30 -10.38
N ALA A 106 -5.67 3.23 -9.69
CA ALA A 106 -5.58 1.86 -10.21
C ALA A 106 -6.35 0.87 -9.31
N LEU A 107 -7.54 1.29 -8.84
CA LEU A 107 -8.38 0.48 -7.97
C LEU A 107 -8.84 -0.78 -8.68
N ASP A 108 -8.73 -1.94 -8.02
CA ASP A 108 -9.17 -3.24 -8.50
C ASP A 108 -8.62 -3.61 -9.90
N SER A 109 -7.49 -3.03 -10.31
CA SER A 109 -6.81 -3.28 -11.59
C SER A 109 -5.92 -4.52 -11.54
N ASN A 110 -5.57 -5.06 -12.70
CA ASN A 110 -4.77 -6.27 -12.81
C ASN A 110 -3.39 -5.97 -13.42
N TRP A 111 -2.35 -6.00 -12.60
CA TRP A 111 -0.93 -5.79 -12.94
C TRP A 111 -0.10 -7.07 -12.80
N SER A 112 -0.76 -8.25 -12.86
CA SER A 112 -0.04 -9.51 -12.65
C SER A 112 1.10 -9.68 -13.66
N GLY A 113 2.30 -9.97 -13.15
CA GLY A 113 3.50 -10.13 -13.97
C GLY A 113 3.98 -8.86 -14.69
N ALA A 114 3.41 -7.68 -14.42
CA ALA A 114 3.89 -6.43 -15.00
C ALA A 114 5.28 -6.05 -14.47
N SER A 115 6.06 -5.31 -15.27
CA SER A 115 7.33 -4.72 -14.84
C SER A 115 7.13 -3.24 -14.47
N LEU A 116 7.50 -2.88 -13.24
CA LEU A 116 7.44 -1.51 -12.70
C LEU A 116 8.80 -1.12 -12.09
N LYS A 117 9.90 -1.63 -12.64
CA LYS A 117 11.25 -1.40 -12.10
C LYS A 117 11.58 0.08 -12.06
N GLY A 118 11.98 0.57 -10.90
CA GLY A 118 12.31 1.99 -10.71
C GLY A 118 11.18 2.97 -10.97
N ALA A 119 9.93 2.52 -11.10
CA ALA A 119 8.78 3.40 -11.29
C ALA A 119 8.51 4.22 -10.03
N SER A 120 7.93 5.43 -10.21
CA SER A 120 7.45 6.27 -9.13
C SER A 120 5.95 6.06 -8.94
N LEU A 121 5.55 5.62 -7.73
CA LEU A 121 4.15 5.41 -7.33
C LEU A 121 3.81 6.28 -6.09
N PHE A 122 4.28 7.53 -6.08
CA PHE A 122 4.00 8.44 -4.98
C PHE A 122 2.51 8.82 -4.94
N ALA A 123 1.85 8.67 -3.80
CA ALA A 123 0.42 8.90 -3.59
C ALA A 123 -0.50 8.07 -4.51
N ALA A 124 0.00 7.00 -5.13
CA ALA A 124 -0.77 6.13 -6.01
C ALA A 124 -1.83 5.31 -5.24
N GLN A 125 -2.95 5.02 -5.89
CA GLN A 125 -4.10 4.31 -5.34
C GLN A 125 -4.24 2.93 -6.00
N PHE A 126 -3.72 1.90 -5.35
CA PHE A 126 -3.73 0.50 -5.80
C PHE A 126 -4.60 -0.41 -4.90
N ARG A 127 -5.58 0.16 -4.22
CA ARG A 127 -6.45 -0.60 -3.33
C ARG A 127 -7.14 -1.73 -4.09
N GLY A 128 -6.99 -2.97 -3.59
CA GLY A 128 -7.57 -4.16 -4.20
C GLY A 128 -6.90 -4.61 -5.51
N ALA A 129 -5.87 -3.93 -5.99
CA ALA A 129 -5.20 -4.30 -7.24
C ALA A 129 -4.47 -5.65 -7.14
N ASN A 130 -4.37 -6.37 -8.25
CA ASN A 130 -3.60 -7.59 -8.38
C ASN A 130 -2.22 -7.29 -8.97
N LEU A 131 -1.18 -7.33 -8.15
CA LEU A 131 0.23 -7.18 -8.51
C LEU A 131 1.01 -8.51 -8.32
N SER A 132 0.31 -9.66 -8.38
CA SER A 132 0.97 -10.95 -8.17
C SER A 132 2.08 -11.18 -9.21
N GLY A 133 3.26 -11.55 -8.73
CA GLY A 133 4.42 -11.77 -9.59
C GLY A 133 4.97 -10.53 -10.31
N ALA A 134 4.44 -9.33 -10.04
CA ALA A 134 4.95 -8.09 -10.63
C ALA A 134 6.38 -7.78 -10.16
N ASP A 135 7.15 -7.09 -10.99
CA ASP A 135 8.52 -6.65 -10.67
C ASP A 135 8.54 -5.15 -10.33
N LEU A 136 8.62 -4.84 -9.03
CA LEU A 136 8.72 -3.50 -8.47
C LEU A 136 10.13 -3.22 -7.91
N THR A 137 11.14 -3.91 -8.43
CA THR A 137 12.53 -3.74 -7.99
C THR A 137 12.94 -2.26 -8.08
N ASN A 138 13.46 -1.70 -6.96
CA ASN A 138 13.87 -0.30 -6.82
C ASN A 138 12.75 0.74 -7.08
N ALA A 139 11.47 0.35 -7.10
CA ALA A 139 10.36 1.30 -7.23
C ALA A 139 10.20 2.17 -5.97
N ARG A 140 9.74 3.42 -6.14
CA ARG A 140 9.34 4.28 -5.03
C ARG A 140 7.84 4.15 -4.80
N ILE A 141 7.45 3.62 -3.64
CA ILE A 141 6.06 3.29 -3.36
C ILE A 141 5.61 3.98 -2.06
N ALA A 142 4.94 5.10 -2.17
CA ALA A 142 4.32 5.79 -1.02
C ALA A 142 2.85 6.06 -1.32
N GLY A 143 2.04 5.00 -1.34
CA GLY A 143 0.64 5.04 -1.76
C GLY A 143 -0.23 4.04 -1.01
N ASP A 144 -1.49 3.92 -1.40
CA ASP A 144 -2.47 3.02 -0.82
C ASP A 144 -2.54 1.69 -1.62
N LEU A 145 -1.98 0.63 -1.04
CA LEU A 145 -2.03 -0.74 -1.54
C LEU A 145 -2.86 -1.65 -0.59
N MET A 146 -3.80 -1.06 0.15
CA MET A 146 -4.66 -1.82 1.06
C MET A 146 -5.37 -2.95 0.30
N ARG A 147 -5.31 -4.17 0.84
CA ARG A 147 -5.89 -5.37 0.25
C ARG A 147 -5.35 -5.75 -1.14
N ALA A 148 -4.28 -5.12 -1.64
CA ALA A 148 -3.65 -5.53 -2.88
C ALA A 148 -3.03 -6.93 -2.77
N ASN A 149 -2.99 -7.65 -3.89
CA ASN A 149 -2.31 -8.94 -4.00
C ASN A 149 -0.92 -8.75 -4.61
N LEU A 150 0.12 -8.86 -3.78
CA LEU A 150 1.53 -8.80 -4.17
C LEU A 150 2.21 -10.18 -3.97
N SER A 151 1.44 -11.28 -4.01
CA SER A 151 2.03 -12.61 -3.80
C SER A 151 3.10 -12.91 -4.86
N GLY A 152 4.28 -13.33 -4.41
CA GLY A 152 5.42 -13.61 -5.27
C GLY A 152 5.98 -12.40 -6.03
N ALA A 153 5.56 -11.18 -5.72
CA ALA A 153 6.09 -9.96 -6.35
C ALA A 153 7.55 -9.71 -5.93
N LYS A 154 8.31 -9.06 -6.81
CA LYS A 154 9.69 -8.65 -6.55
C LYS A 154 9.71 -7.19 -6.15
N LEU A 155 10.13 -6.90 -4.92
CA LEU A 155 10.26 -5.56 -4.36
C LEU A 155 11.68 -5.32 -3.81
N ALA A 156 12.68 -6.07 -4.32
CA ALA A 156 14.05 -5.94 -3.85
C ALA A 156 14.53 -4.49 -4.01
N GLY A 157 15.06 -3.91 -2.91
CA GLY A 157 15.52 -2.53 -2.87
C GLY A 157 14.44 -1.45 -3.05
N ALA A 158 13.15 -1.81 -3.11
CA ALA A 158 12.07 -0.82 -3.24
C ALA A 158 12.02 0.11 -2.01
N ASP A 159 11.64 1.37 -2.24
CA ASP A 159 11.45 2.34 -1.17
C ASP A 159 9.95 2.56 -0.87
N LEU A 160 9.48 1.92 0.20
CA LEU A 160 8.11 2.01 0.70
C LEU A 160 8.00 2.97 1.90
N SER A 161 9.10 3.62 2.25
CA SER A 161 9.19 4.42 3.46
C SER A 161 8.30 5.67 3.43
N ALA A 162 8.04 6.19 4.63
CA ALA A 162 7.37 7.48 4.78
C ALA A 162 8.21 8.62 4.18
N ASP A 163 7.56 9.53 3.48
CA ASP A 163 8.20 10.75 2.97
C ASP A 163 8.41 11.76 4.12
N MET A 164 9.59 11.69 4.73
CA MET A 164 9.96 12.58 5.85
C MET A 164 10.52 13.92 5.37
N LYS A 165 10.83 14.09 4.08
CA LYS A 165 11.40 15.32 3.55
C LYS A 165 10.34 16.39 3.29
N ASN A 166 9.21 15.96 2.70
CA ASN A 166 8.14 16.88 2.31
C ASN A 166 7.00 16.90 3.32
N GLN A 167 6.89 15.84 4.15
CA GLN A 167 5.84 15.71 5.17
C GLN A 167 6.44 15.21 6.47
N SER A 168 6.81 16.14 7.35
CA SER A 168 7.49 15.85 8.63
C SER A 168 6.76 14.85 9.54
N MET A 169 5.45 14.65 9.36
CA MET A 169 4.66 13.70 10.13
C MET A 169 4.60 12.30 9.49
N GLY A 170 5.23 12.08 8.32
CA GLY A 170 5.25 10.78 7.63
C GLY A 170 3.87 10.30 7.22
N LEU A 171 2.96 11.20 6.88
CA LEU A 171 1.58 10.87 6.46
C LEU A 171 1.56 10.17 5.10
N MET A 172 2.46 10.55 4.20
CA MET A 172 2.63 9.91 2.89
C MET A 172 3.62 8.75 3.02
N ARG A 173 3.11 7.54 3.08
CA ARG A 173 3.84 6.28 3.25
C ARG A 173 3.12 5.16 2.51
N ALA A 174 3.77 4.03 2.29
CA ALA A 174 3.07 2.87 1.80
C ALA A 174 2.10 2.33 2.87
N VAL A 175 0.87 2.03 2.44
CA VAL A 175 -0.17 1.39 3.23
C VAL A 175 -0.49 0.05 2.60
N LEU A 176 -0.15 -1.02 3.30
CA LEU A 176 -0.29 -2.41 2.88
C LEU A 176 -1.20 -3.19 3.84
N ASP A 177 -2.13 -2.50 4.51
CA ASP A 177 -3.05 -3.16 5.45
C ASP A 177 -3.83 -4.26 4.73
N SER A 178 -3.81 -5.47 5.30
CA SER A 178 -4.44 -6.67 4.74
C SER A 178 -3.96 -7.05 3.33
N ALA A 179 -2.86 -6.50 2.83
CA ALA A 179 -2.26 -6.91 1.57
C ALA A 179 -1.68 -8.33 1.66
N ASN A 180 -1.66 -9.02 0.53
CA ASN A 180 -1.04 -10.33 0.41
C ASN A 180 0.36 -10.22 -0.19
N LEU A 181 1.38 -10.39 0.62
CA LEU A 181 2.80 -10.41 0.26
C LEU A 181 3.42 -11.82 0.44
N THR A 182 2.59 -12.86 0.41
CA THR A 182 3.06 -14.24 0.58
C THR A 182 4.13 -14.57 -0.46
N GLY A 183 5.31 -15.00 0.00
CA GLY A 183 6.43 -15.35 -0.87
C GLY A 183 7.03 -14.19 -1.67
N ALA A 184 6.69 -12.93 -1.36
CA ALA A 184 7.27 -11.77 -2.03
C ALA A 184 8.76 -11.59 -1.67
N ASP A 185 9.55 -11.07 -2.59
CA ASP A 185 10.94 -10.67 -2.34
C ASP A 185 11.01 -9.19 -1.97
N LEU A 186 11.23 -8.90 -0.70
CA LEU A 186 11.38 -7.58 -0.10
C LEU A 186 12.83 -7.35 0.37
N SER A 187 13.80 -8.10 -0.18
CA SER A 187 15.19 -8.02 0.26
C SER A 187 15.74 -6.60 0.07
N GLY A 188 16.37 -6.06 1.11
CA GLY A 188 16.91 -4.71 1.13
C GLY A 188 15.90 -3.58 0.97
N ALA A 189 14.60 -3.87 0.96
CA ALA A 189 13.56 -2.84 0.82
C ALA A 189 13.56 -1.88 2.03
N ASN A 190 13.38 -0.58 1.77
CA ASN A 190 13.19 0.41 2.80
C ASN A 190 11.69 0.51 3.16
N MET A 191 11.31 -0.08 4.28
CA MET A 191 9.94 -0.14 4.77
C MET A 191 9.75 0.68 6.06
N MET A 192 10.62 1.67 6.29
CA MET A 192 10.56 2.50 7.49
C MET A 192 9.20 3.22 7.60
N ARG A 193 8.52 3.05 8.74
CA ARG A 193 7.18 3.59 9.02
C ARG A 193 6.07 3.10 8.09
N THR A 194 6.28 2.06 7.29
CA THR A 194 5.25 1.45 6.44
C THR A 194 4.12 0.88 7.31
N ARG A 195 2.89 0.99 6.86
CA ARG A 195 1.73 0.41 7.53
C ARG A 195 1.34 -0.92 6.88
N MET A 196 1.38 -2.01 7.66
CA MET A 196 1.17 -3.39 7.19
C MET A 196 0.31 -4.21 8.17
N LYS A 197 -0.69 -3.57 8.78
CA LYS A 197 -1.58 -4.26 9.73
C LYS A 197 -2.31 -5.39 9.03
N PHE A 198 -2.28 -6.59 9.65
CA PHE A 198 -2.92 -7.79 9.11
C PHE A 198 -2.40 -8.21 7.72
N ALA A 199 -1.25 -7.73 7.27
CA ALA A 199 -0.64 -8.16 6.02
C ALA A 199 -0.19 -9.62 6.11
N LYS A 200 -0.25 -10.33 4.97
CA LYS A 200 0.23 -11.71 4.84
C LYS A 200 1.64 -11.70 4.26
N LEU A 201 2.63 -11.99 5.08
CA LEU A 201 4.05 -12.03 4.73
C LEU A 201 4.64 -13.45 4.88
N ALA A 202 3.77 -14.47 4.88
CA ALA A 202 4.23 -15.85 5.06
C ALA A 202 5.24 -16.23 3.95
N GLY A 203 6.42 -16.72 4.36
CA GLY A 203 7.50 -17.10 3.44
C GLY A 203 8.12 -15.94 2.64
N ALA A 204 7.81 -14.68 2.95
CA ALA A 204 8.43 -13.53 2.28
C ALA A 204 9.92 -13.44 2.62
N ASN A 205 10.72 -12.92 1.67
CA ASN A 205 12.14 -12.61 1.89
C ASN A 205 12.26 -11.14 2.35
N LEU A 206 12.56 -10.93 3.61
CA LEU A 206 12.82 -9.62 4.24
C LEU A 206 14.29 -9.43 4.58
N SER A 207 15.20 -10.21 3.97
CA SER A 207 16.64 -10.09 4.24
C SER A 207 17.10 -8.65 4.02
N GLU A 208 17.84 -8.08 5.02
CA GLU A 208 18.35 -6.70 5.01
C GLU A 208 17.27 -5.60 4.89
N ALA A 209 15.97 -5.94 4.96
CA ALA A 209 14.89 -4.95 4.90
C ALA A 209 14.93 -4.01 6.13
N ASN A 210 14.62 -2.74 5.91
CA ASN A 210 14.48 -1.76 6.97
C ASN A 210 13.03 -1.62 7.42
N LEU A 211 12.66 -2.30 8.51
CA LEU A 211 11.32 -2.28 9.12
C LEU A 211 11.22 -1.32 10.31
N MET A 212 12.20 -0.43 10.49
CA MET A 212 12.20 0.51 11.63
C MET A 212 10.87 1.28 11.69
N LEU A 213 10.23 1.28 12.87
CA LEU A 213 8.94 1.95 13.13
C LEU A 213 7.77 1.45 12.24
N ALA A 214 7.91 0.32 11.54
CA ALA A 214 6.82 -0.25 10.75
C ALA A 214 5.67 -0.73 11.64
N GLU A 215 4.43 -0.61 11.15
CA GLU A 215 3.22 -1.06 11.85
C GLU A 215 2.82 -2.46 11.33
N LEU A 216 3.25 -3.51 12.04
CA LEU A 216 3.02 -4.92 11.69
C LEU A 216 1.95 -5.60 12.56
N ALA A 217 1.11 -4.83 13.27
CA ALA A 217 0.12 -5.41 14.18
C ALA A 217 -0.78 -6.43 13.45
N GLY A 218 -0.84 -7.66 13.96
CA GLY A 218 -1.61 -8.77 13.38
C GLY A 218 -1.06 -9.33 12.08
N ALA A 219 0.10 -8.89 11.58
CA ALA A 219 0.70 -9.42 10.35
C ALA A 219 1.18 -10.87 10.53
N ASP A 220 1.12 -11.65 9.45
CA ASP A 220 1.59 -13.04 9.43
C ASP A 220 2.95 -13.14 8.73
N LEU A 221 4.02 -13.26 9.51
CA LEU A 221 5.40 -13.44 9.03
C LEU A 221 5.86 -14.93 9.14
N THR A 222 4.92 -15.88 9.21
CA THR A 222 5.27 -17.28 9.37
C THR A 222 6.24 -17.76 8.29
N GLY A 223 7.41 -18.24 8.69
CA GLY A 223 8.45 -18.73 7.78
C GLY A 223 9.14 -17.68 6.95
N ALA A 224 8.92 -16.39 7.22
CA ALA A 224 9.63 -15.32 6.53
C ALA A 224 11.14 -15.33 6.85
N THR A 225 11.96 -14.97 5.86
CA THR A 225 13.40 -14.76 6.04
C THR A 225 13.66 -13.34 6.50
N VAL A 226 14.30 -13.18 7.66
CA VAL A 226 14.54 -11.87 8.33
C VAL A 226 16.02 -11.62 8.61
N THR A 227 16.91 -12.33 7.95
CA THR A 227 18.37 -12.17 8.11
C THR A 227 18.77 -10.71 7.85
N GLY A 228 19.40 -10.05 8.84
CA GLY A 228 19.82 -8.65 8.75
C GLY A 228 18.68 -7.61 8.73
N ALA A 229 17.42 -8.03 8.75
CA ALA A 229 16.29 -7.09 8.79
C ALA A 229 16.29 -6.27 10.07
N ASN A 230 15.98 -4.98 9.97
CA ASN A 230 15.96 -4.04 11.10
C ASN A 230 14.53 -3.87 11.64
N PHE A 231 14.26 -4.37 12.86
CA PHE A 231 12.96 -4.27 13.54
C PHE A 231 12.91 -3.18 14.62
N ASN A 232 13.89 -2.27 14.65
CA ASN A 232 13.93 -1.25 15.69
C ASN A 232 12.60 -0.49 15.79
N GLU A 233 11.95 -0.56 16.97
CA GLU A 233 10.65 0.05 17.26
C GLU A 233 9.49 -0.36 16.31
N ALA A 234 9.61 -1.43 15.51
CA ALA A 234 8.50 -1.97 14.75
C ALA A 234 7.40 -2.49 15.69
N ASP A 235 6.14 -2.15 15.44
CA ASP A 235 5.02 -2.65 16.24
C ASP A 235 4.58 -4.04 15.75
N VAL A 236 4.88 -5.06 16.54
CA VAL A 236 4.56 -6.46 16.25
C VAL A 236 3.40 -7.01 17.11
N THR A 237 2.53 -6.14 17.61
CA THR A 237 1.36 -6.53 18.40
C THR A 237 0.57 -7.64 17.69
N SER A 238 0.45 -8.81 18.33
CA SER A 238 -0.26 -9.97 17.80
C SER A 238 0.23 -10.45 16.42
N ALA A 239 1.40 -10.02 15.97
CA ALA A 239 2.00 -10.54 14.75
C ALA A 239 2.44 -12.00 14.94
N LYS A 240 2.35 -12.82 13.88
CA LYS A 240 2.86 -14.19 13.89
C LYS A 240 4.32 -14.19 13.45
N LEU A 241 5.22 -14.38 14.39
CA LEU A 241 6.67 -14.50 14.19
C LEU A 241 7.13 -15.97 14.33
N VAL A 242 6.39 -16.86 13.69
CA VAL A 242 6.55 -18.30 13.80
C VAL A 242 7.54 -18.81 12.75
N ARG A 243 8.54 -19.62 13.14
CA ARG A 243 9.52 -20.25 12.25
C ARG A 243 10.25 -19.24 11.35
N LEU A 244 10.56 -18.05 11.86
CA LEU A 244 11.38 -17.06 11.14
C LEU A 244 12.75 -17.64 10.80
N VAL A 245 13.18 -17.46 9.55
CA VAL A 245 14.52 -17.84 9.09
C VAL A 245 15.48 -16.67 9.35
N GLY A 246 16.60 -16.94 10.03
CA GLY A 246 17.62 -15.93 10.33
C GLY A 246 17.22 -14.96 11.45
N ALA A 247 16.27 -15.28 12.32
CA ALA A 247 15.81 -14.42 13.41
C ALA A 247 16.96 -13.97 14.35
N HIS A 248 17.98 -14.82 14.58
CA HIS A 248 19.14 -14.49 15.41
C HIS A 248 20.10 -13.48 14.74
N GLN A 249 19.95 -13.23 13.47
CA GLN A 249 20.71 -12.25 12.67
C GLN A 249 19.88 -10.98 12.40
N ALA A 250 18.57 -10.98 12.75
CA ALA A 250 17.75 -9.79 12.65
C ALA A 250 18.25 -8.72 13.64
N ARG A 251 18.33 -7.49 13.17
CA ARG A 251 18.76 -6.34 13.98
C ARG A 251 17.60 -5.81 14.81
N ASP A 252 17.85 -5.56 16.07
CA ASP A 252 16.91 -4.90 17.01
C ASP A 252 15.51 -5.56 17.08
N LEU A 253 15.41 -6.87 16.83
CA LEU A 253 14.15 -7.60 16.97
C LEU A 253 13.67 -7.60 18.44
N ASP A 254 14.61 -7.60 19.38
CA ASP A 254 14.36 -7.46 20.81
C ASP A 254 13.85 -6.08 21.21
N LYS A 255 14.06 -5.04 20.38
CA LYS A 255 13.54 -3.68 20.56
C LYS A 255 12.21 -3.43 19.86
N ALA A 256 11.65 -4.45 19.18
CA ALA A 256 10.33 -4.34 18.59
C ALA A 256 9.27 -4.11 19.69
N LYS A 257 8.35 -3.19 19.42
CA LYS A 257 7.24 -2.87 20.34
C LYS A 257 6.28 -4.03 20.43
N ASN A 258 5.84 -4.33 21.65
CA ASN A 258 4.86 -5.37 21.96
C ASN A 258 5.30 -6.79 21.51
N LEU A 259 6.63 -7.06 21.53
CA LEU A 259 7.18 -8.36 21.17
C LEU A 259 6.68 -9.49 22.09
N ASP A 260 6.38 -9.17 23.34
CA ASP A 260 5.76 -10.07 24.33
C ASP A 260 4.34 -10.48 23.95
N ARG A 261 3.66 -9.70 23.11
CA ARG A 261 2.32 -9.95 22.60
C ARG A 261 2.31 -10.59 21.21
N ALA A 262 3.46 -10.76 20.58
CA ALA A 262 3.59 -11.47 19.32
C ALA A 262 3.44 -12.98 19.53
N ILE A 263 2.88 -13.68 18.53
CA ILE A 263 2.76 -15.13 18.51
C ILE A 263 4.11 -15.70 18.06
N ARG A 264 4.81 -16.34 18.97
CA ARG A 264 6.10 -17.02 18.74
C ARG A 264 5.97 -18.48 19.17
N ASN A 265 6.73 -19.37 18.58
CA ASN A 265 6.77 -20.77 19.02
C ASN A 265 7.40 -20.90 20.39
#